data_702dcb901375afe1193c14103713fd39
#
_entry.id   702dcb901375afe1193c14103713fd39
#
_cell.length_a   1.000
_cell.length_b   1.000
_cell.length_c   1.000
_cell.angle_alpha   90.00
_cell.angle_beta   90.00
_cell.angle_gamma   90.00
#
_symmetry.space_group_name_H-M   'P 1'
#
loop_
_entity.id
_entity.type
_entity.pdbx_description
1 polymer ?
#
loop_
_entity_poly.entity_id
_entity_poly.type
_entity_poly.pdbx_seq_one_letter_code
_entity_poly.pdbx_strand_id
1 'polypeptide(L)' 'KNLSKSLLDQINGVGKQRKRALLNHFGSARSVESASLDDLKSVEGIEDNIAKKIYNYFHE' A
#
# COMPACT_ATOMS: atom_id res chain seq x y z
N LYS A 1 18.64 0.05 5.99
CA LYS A 1 18.68 -0.19 5.14
C LYS A 1 17.63 -0.14 4.15
N ASN A 2 17.37 -0.70 3.30
CA ASN A 2 16.45 -0.59 2.26
C ASN A 2 15.26 -1.36 2.53
N LEU A 3 14.82 -1.35 3.73
CA LEU A 3 13.70 -2.14 4.09
C LEU A 3 12.43 -1.62 3.48
N SER A 4 12.33 -0.32 3.29
CA SER A 4 11.07 0.25 2.85
C SER A 4 10.66 -0.25 1.50
N LYS A 5 11.60 -0.62 0.65
CA LYS A 5 11.17 -1.03 -0.65
C LYS A 5 10.62 -2.43 -0.64
N SER A 6 10.96 -3.24 0.35
CA SER A 6 10.42 -4.57 0.40
C SER A 6 9.12 -4.66 1.13
N LEU A 7 8.72 -3.67 1.89
CA LEU A 7 7.48 -3.77 2.64
C LEU A 7 6.29 -3.97 1.74
N LEU A 8 6.14 -3.15 0.74
CA LEU A 8 5.02 -3.28 -0.16
C LEU A 8 5.11 -4.51 -1.02
N ASP A 9 6.33 -4.92 -1.35
CA ASP A 9 6.52 -6.11 -2.17
C ASP A 9 6.10 -7.37 -1.44
N GLN A 10 6.12 -7.35 -0.13
CA GLN A 10 5.77 -8.52 0.67
C GLN A 10 4.28 -8.71 0.82
N ILE A 11 3.48 -7.74 0.44
CA ILE A 11 2.05 -7.84 0.58
C ILE A 11 1.47 -8.56 -0.62
N ASN A 12 0.80 -9.68 -0.35
CA ASN A 12 0.18 -10.46 -1.41
C ASN A 12 -0.82 -9.62 -2.16
N GLY A 13 -0.75 -9.65 -3.48
CA GLY A 13 -1.72 -8.95 -4.29
C GLY A 13 -1.34 -7.55 -4.68
N VAL A 14 -0.26 -7.01 -4.11
CA VAL A 14 0.11 -5.65 -4.45
C VAL A 14 0.77 -5.58 -5.82
N GLY A 15 1.82 -6.31 -6.06
CA GLY A 15 2.45 -6.26 -7.36
C GLY A 15 3.10 -4.93 -7.67
N LYS A 16 3.77 -4.86 -8.81
CA LYS A 16 4.51 -3.68 -9.18
C LYS A 16 3.62 -2.49 -9.49
N GLN A 17 2.54 -2.73 -10.20
CA GLN A 17 1.69 -1.62 -10.61
C GLN A 17 0.98 -0.99 -9.43
N ARG A 18 0.49 -1.83 -8.53
CA ARG A 18 -0.19 -1.31 -7.35
C ARG A 18 0.78 -0.62 -6.42
N LYS A 19 1.99 -1.17 -6.29
CA LYS A 19 3.02 -0.51 -5.50
C LYS A 19 3.31 0.88 -6.04
N ARG A 20 3.45 0.99 -7.34
CA ARG A 20 3.72 2.28 -7.95
C ARG A 20 2.57 3.25 -7.72
N ALA A 21 1.34 2.77 -7.86
CA ALA A 21 0.18 3.61 -7.64
C ALA A 21 0.16 4.15 -6.21
N LEU A 22 0.47 3.29 -5.26
CA LEU A 22 0.50 3.70 -3.87
C LEU A 22 1.59 4.74 -3.61
N LEU A 23 2.78 4.49 -4.13
CA LEU A 23 3.88 5.41 -3.91
C LEU A 23 3.63 6.74 -4.59
N ASN A 24 3.01 6.74 -5.75
CA ASN A 24 2.68 7.98 -6.43
C ASN A 24 1.62 8.77 -5.67
N HIS A 25 0.63 8.07 -5.14
CA HIS A 25 -0.45 8.73 -4.45
C HIS A 25 0.00 9.29 -3.10
N PHE A 26 0.73 8.50 -2.34
CA PHE A 26 1.11 8.87 -0.99
C PHE A 26 2.50 9.48 -0.86
N GLY A 27 3.32 9.30 -1.84
CA GLY A 27 4.66 9.88 -1.85
C GLY A 27 5.74 9.00 -1.27
N SER A 28 5.41 8.10 -0.37
CA SER A 28 6.41 7.22 0.22
C SER A 28 5.74 6.03 0.85
N ALA A 29 6.51 4.99 1.11
CA ALA A 29 5.98 3.80 1.75
C ALA A 29 5.53 4.10 3.18
N ARG A 30 6.20 5.01 3.84
CA ARG A 30 5.84 5.37 5.19
C ARG A 30 4.44 6.00 5.23
N SER A 31 4.13 6.83 4.26
CA SER A 31 2.79 7.40 4.18
C SER A 31 1.74 6.33 3.93
N VAL A 32 2.09 5.30 3.17
CA VAL A 32 1.18 4.19 2.95
C VAL A 32 0.89 3.48 4.28
N GLU A 33 1.92 3.29 5.09
CA GLU A 33 1.74 2.65 6.39
C GLU A 33 0.76 3.40 7.26
N SER A 34 0.80 4.72 7.18
CA SER A 34 -0.02 5.57 8.04
C SER A 34 -1.41 5.82 7.47
N ALA A 35 -1.67 5.39 6.27
CA ALA A 35 -2.93 5.68 5.61
C ALA A 35 -4.07 4.93 6.25
N SER A 36 -5.25 5.54 6.25
CA SER A 36 -6.44 4.87 6.70
C SER A 36 -6.95 3.95 5.61
N LEU A 37 -7.88 3.07 5.98
CA LEU A 37 -8.46 2.18 4.98
C LEU A 37 -9.16 2.98 3.89
N ASP A 38 -9.86 4.03 4.26
CA ASP A 38 -10.53 4.86 3.27
C ASP A 38 -9.54 5.51 2.32
N ASP A 39 -8.42 5.96 2.85
CA ASP A 39 -7.40 6.55 2.00
C ASP A 39 -6.86 5.53 1.00
N LEU A 40 -6.65 4.31 1.46
CA LEU A 40 -6.16 3.27 0.57
C LEU A 40 -7.17 2.93 -0.50
N LYS A 41 -8.44 2.93 -0.13
CA LYS A 41 -9.48 2.63 -1.11
C LYS A 41 -9.61 3.71 -2.18
N SER A 42 -9.20 4.92 -1.87
CA SER A 42 -9.35 6.01 -2.81
C SER A 42 -8.24 6.04 -3.85
N VAL A 43 -7.24 5.22 -3.71
CA VAL A 43 -6.15 5.20 -4.68
C VAL A 43 -6.62 4.50 -5.94
N GLU A 44 -6.44 5.17 -7.07
CA GLU A 44 -6.83 4.60 -8.34
C GLU A 44 -6.01 3.35 -8.62
N GLY A 45 -6.67 2.27 -8.99
CA GLY A 45 -5.97 1.01 -9.24
C GLY A 45 -5.92 0.09 -8.04
N ILE A 46 -6.40 0.53 -6.89
CA ILE A 46 -6.43 -0.27 -5.68
C ILE A 46 -7.87 -0.65 -5.38
N GLU A 47 -8.17 -1.93 -5.45
CA GLU A 47 -9.51 -2.42 -5.17
C GLU A 47 -9.72 -2.55 -3.68
N ASP A 48 -10.99 -2.65 -3.28
CA ASP A 48 -11.32 -2.70 -1.86
C ASP A 48 -10.61 -3.85 -1.15
N ASN A 49 -10.60 -5.03 -1.74
CA ASN A 49 -9.97 -6.15 -1.06
C ASN A 49 -8.45 -5.99 -1.00
N ILE A 50 -7.87 -5.32 -1.98
CA ILE A 50 -6.43 -5.05 -1.93
C ILE A 50 -6.15 -4.00 -0.86
N ALA A 51 -6.99 -2.98 -0.77
CA ALA A 51 -6.83 -1.97 0.27
C ALA A 51 -6.89 -2.59 1.65
N LYS A 52 -7.81 -3.53 1.85
CA LYS A 52 -7.92 -4.21 3.12
C LYS A 52 -6.68 -5.02 3.45
N LYS A 53 -6.12 -5.68 2.45
CA LYS A 53 -4.90 -6.45 2.67
C LYS A 53 -3.76 -5.56 3.10
N ILE A 54 -3.63 -4.42 2.45
CA ILE A 54 -2.57 -3.48 2.78
C ILE A 54 -2.78 -2.94 4.19
N TYR A 55 -3.99 -2.53 4.48
CA TYR A 55 -4.30 -1.97 5.78
C TYR A 55 -4.01 -2.99 6.89
N ASN A 56 -4.47 -4.22 6.70
CA ASN A 56 -4.27 -5.25 7.70
C ASN A 56 -2.80 -5.58 7.89
N TYR A 57 -2.05 -5.56 6.80
CA TYR A 57 -0.63 -5.86 6.88
C TYR A 57 0.10 -4.90 7.81
N PHE A 58 -0.25 -3.64 7.76
CA PHE A 58 0.44 -2.63 8.55
C PHE A 58 -0.17 -2.43 9.93
N HIS A 59 -1.38 -2.87 10.13
CA HIS A 59 -2.07 -2.63 11.41
C HIS A 59 -2.43 -3.89 12.16
N GLU A 60 -1.89 -4.98 11.74
CA GLU A 60 -2.13 -6.22 12.46
C GLU A 60 -1.45 -6.25 13.82
#